data_0efa2db545bb1dc81d7f41b94b24fced
#
_entry.id   0efa2db545bb1dc81d7f41b94b24fced
#
_cell.length_a   1.000
_cell.length_b   1.000
_cell.length_c   1.000
_cell.angle_alpha   90.00
_cell.angle_beta   90.00
_cell.angle_gamma   90.00
#
_symmetry.space_group_name_H-M   'P 1'
#
loop_
_entity.id
_entity.type
_entity.pdbx_description
1 polymer ?
#
loop_
_entity_poly.entity_id
_entity_poly.type
_entity_poly.pdbx_seq_one_letter_code
_entity_poly.pdbx_strand_id
1 'polypeptide(L)'
;MMGAAGAASGATYVDDVFSTYLYDGTGGSAQTITNGIDLSGEGGLVWIKRRDTANHALFDTVRGVDKVLFSNSALGSSDFGSSLTAFSSSGFSLGSNSTVNYGNLVSWSFRK
;
A
#
# COMPACT_ATOMS: atom_id res chain seq x y z
N MET A 1 6.86 -2.61 -21.59
CA MET A 1 6.45 -2.82 -21.86
C MET A 1 6.09 -3.36 -22.13
N MET A 2 6.20 -3.50 -21.94
CA MET A 2 5.78 -3.83 -22.23
C MET A 2 5.34 -4.20 -22.60
N GLY A 3 5.32 -4.44 -22.66
CA GLY A 3 4.90 -4.61 -23.15
C GLY A 3 4.40 -5.04 -23.56
N ALA A 4 4.65 -5.18 -23.83
CA ALA A 4 4.13 -5.32 -24.30
C ALA A 4 3.78 -5.58 -24.74
N ALA A 5 4.06 -5.61 -25.04
CA ALA A 5 3.57 -5.61 -25.51
C ALA A 5 2.98 -5.69 -25.74
N GLY A 6 3.07 -5.67 -25.95
CA GLY A 6 2.46 -5.48 -26.34
C GLY A 6 1.69 -5.50 -26.43
N ALA A 7 1.93 -5.53 -26.67
CA ALA A 7 1.20 -5.34 -26.76
C ALA A 7 0.46 -5.35 -26.82
N ALA A 8 1.00 -5.34 -27.23
CA ALA A 8 0.14 -4.99 -27.20
C ALA A 8 -0.73 -5.26 -26.93
N SER A 9 -0.83 -5.22 -27.12
CA SER A 9 -2.13 -5.21 -26.98
C SER A 9 -2.79 -5.52 -25.63
N GLY A 10 -2.62 -4.86 -24.68
CA GLY A 10 -3.36 -4.95 -23.47
C GLY A 10 -3.05 -6.14 -22.58
N ALA A 11 -1.91 -6.76 -22.77
CA ALA A 11 -1.47 -7.79 -21.85
C ALA A 11 -1.23 -7.20 -20.47
N THR A 12 -1.77 -7.86 -19.42
CA THR A 12 -1.55 -7.47 -18.04
C THR A 12 -0.67 -8.54 -17.37
N TYR A 13 0.40 -8.10 -16.76
CA TYR A 13 1.33 -8.99 -16.07
C TYR A 13 1.07 -8.94 -14.57
N VAL A 14 1.45 -10.01 -13.86
CA VAL A 14 1.25 -10.10 -12.41
C VAL A 14 1.88 -8.91 -11.70
N ASP A 15 3.07 -8.49 -12.09
CA ASP A 15 3.76 -7.37 -11.46
C ASP A 15 3.16 -6.01 -11.78
N ASP A 16 2.18 -5.94 -12.68
CA ASP A 16 1.38 -4.73 -12.90
C ASP A 16 0.23 -4.62 -11.90
N VAL A 17 -0.23 -5.73 -11.34
CA VAL A 17 -1.43 -5.79 -10.52
C VAL A 17 -1.18 -6.22 -9.08
N PHE A 18 0.00 -6.76 -8.80
CA PHE A 18 0.35 -7.23 -7.46
C PHE A 18 1.83 -7.02 -7.19
N SER A 19 2.16 -6.53 -6.01
CA SER A 19 3.54 -6.37 -5.58
C SER A 19 3.67 -6.65 -4.09
N THR A 20 4.71 -7.40 -3.74
CA THR A 20 5.18 -7.55 -2.37
C THR A 20 6.42 -6.69 -2.20
N TYR A 21 6.44 -5.83 -1.21
CA TYR A 21 7.53 -4.87 -1.02
C TYR A 21 7.94 -4.82 0.44
N LEU A 22 9.22 -5.07 0.70
CA LEU A 22 9.80 -4.97 2.04
C LEU A 22 10.41 -3.57 2.19
N TYR A 23 10.17 -2.94 3.34
CA TYR A 23 10.75 -1.63 3.60
C TYR A 23 10.98 -1.43 5.09
N ASP A 24 11.81 -0.46 5.42
CA ASP A 24 12.07 -0.05 6.78
C ASP A 24 11.30 1.22 7.10
N GLY A 25 10.67 1.25 8.26
CA GLY A 25 9.99 2.45 8.73
C GLY A 25 11.00 3.53 9.09
N THR A 26 10.60 4.79 8.92
CA THR A 26 11.46 5.94 9.25
C THR A 26 11.36 6.34 10.72
N GLY A 27 10.38 5.81 11.44
CA GLY A 27 10.24 6.08 12.87
C GLY A 27 9.63 7.43 13.20
N GLY A 28 9.11 8.16 12.23
CA GLY A 28 8.47 9.45 12.53
C GLY A 28 8.52 10.44 11.39
N SER A 29 9.09 10.07 10.27
CA SER A 29 9.13 10.93 9.07
C SER A 29 8.33 10.29 7.95
N ALA A 30 7.75 11.11 7.09
CA ALA A 30 7.04 10.62 5.92
C ALA A 30 8.00 9.88 4.98
N GLN A 31 7.48 8.89 4.27
CA GLN A 31 8.23 8.25 3.19
C GLN A 31 7.28 7.83 2.07
N THR A 32 7.86 7.66 0.89
CA THR A 32 7.14 7.22 -0.29
C THR A 32 7.60 5.82 -0.67
N ILE A 33 6.65 4.92 -0.88
CA ILE A 33 6.93 3.56 -1.34
C ILE A 33 6.63 3.49 -2.82
N THR A 34 7.65 3.19 -3.62
CA THR A 34 7.53 3.02 -5.06
C THR A 34 7.64 1.54 -5.39
N ASN A 35 6.53 0.91 -5.68
CA ASN A 35 6.47 -0.53 -5.93
C ASN A 35 5.95 -0.88 -7.33
N GLY A 36 5.72 0.12 -8.18
CA GLY A 36 5.31 -0.09 -9.55
C GLY A 36 3.80 -0.31 -9.76
N ILE A 37 2.99 -0.19 -8.72
CA ILE A 37 1.55 -0.43 -8.81
C ILE A 37 0.82 0.91 -8.92
N ASP A 38 0.03 1.08 -9.97
CA ASP A 38 -0.77 2.30 -10.19
C ASP A 38 -2.03 2.24 -9.35
N LEU A 39 -1.97 2.76 -8.15
CA LEU A 39 -3.11 2.78 -7.24
C LEU A 39 -4.01 3.99 -7.49
N SER A 40 -3.44 5.12 -7.86
CA SER A 40 -4.22 6.35 -8.05
C SER A 40 -5.07 6.32 -9.32
N GLY A 41 -4.56 5.70 -10.39
CA GLY A 41 -5.28 5.63 -11.66
C GLY A 41 -6.28 4.48 -11.73
N GLU A 42 -5.86 3.31 -11.26
CA GLU A 42 -6.67 2.09 -11.38
C GLU A 42 -7.44 1.74 -10.11
N GLY A 43 -6.99 2.24 -8.97
CA GLY A 43 -7.54 1.85 -7.69
C GLY A 43 -6.96 0.54 -7.18
N GLY A 44 -7.09 0.28 -5.90
CA GLY A 44 -6.58 -0.96 -5.34
C GLY A 44 -6.57 -0.99 -3.83
N LEU A 45 -5.84 -1.97 -3.30
CA LEU A 45 -5.72 -2.29 -1.89
C LEU A 45 -4.25 -2.35 -1.52
N VAL A 46 -3.92 -1.79 -0.36
CA VAL A 46 -2.58 -1.93 0.25
C VAL A 46 -2.75 -2.59 1.61
N TRP A 47 -2.04 -3.69 1.81
CA TRP A 47 -2.01 -4.44 3.06
C TRP A 47 -0.62 -4.29 3.65
N ILE A 48 -0.51 -3.72 4.85
CA ILE A 48 0.77 -3.43 5.50
C ILE A 48 0.84 -4.16 6.83
N LYS A 49 2.01 -4.78 7.11
CA LYS A 49 2.25 -5.48 8.37
C LYS A 49 3.68 -5.23 8.83
N ARG A 50 3.84 -4.80 10.08
CA ARG A 50 5.15 -4.84 10.74
C ARG A 50 5.52 -6.29 10.98
N ARG A 51 6.76 -6.64 10.68
CA ARG A 51 7.20 -8.03 10.79
C ARG A 51 7.45 -8.46 12.22
N ASP A 52 7.57 -7.52 13.17
CA ASP A 52 7.79 -7.80 14.57
C ASP A 52 6.48 -7.89 15.36
N THR A 53 5.62 -6.90 15.24
CA THR A 53 4.39 -6.79 16.04
C THR A 53 3.39 -5.91 15.28
N ALA A 54 2.36 -5.45 15.96
CA ALA A 54 1.28 -4.62 15.45
C ALA A 54 0.25 -5.38 14.61
N ASN A 55 -0.87 -4.74 14.38
CA ASN A 55 -1.97 -5.30 13.60
C ASN A 55 -1.69 -5.25 12.10
N HIS A 56 -2.39 -6.08 11.34
CA HIS A 56 -2.42 -5.97 9.89
C HIS A 56 -3.27 -4.76 9.52
N ALA A 57 -2.70 -3.83 8.78
CA ALA A 57 -3.38 -2.61 8.35
C ALA A 57 -3.74 -2.71 6.88
N LEU A 58 -5.02 -2.53 6.56
CA LEU A 58 -5.53 -2.59 5.19
C LEU A 58 -6.08 -1.23 4.80
N PHE A 59 -5.63 -0.74 3.66
CA PHE A 59 -6.08 0.52 3.07
C PHE A 59 -6.56 0.25 1.66
N ASP A 60 -7.58 0.95 1.22
CA ASP A 60 -8.02 0.87 -0.17
C ASP A 60 -8.41 2.25 -0.70
N THR A 61 -8.44 2.36 -2.02
CA THR A 61 -8.70 3.64 -2.68
C THR A 61 -10.16 4.07 -2.57
N VAL A 62 -11.07 3.15 -2.28
CA VAL A 62 -12.49 3.48 -2.11
C VAL A 62 -12.71 4.16 -0.76
N ARG A 63 -12.14 3.63 0.32
CA ARG A 63 -12.23 4.28 1.64
C ARG A 63 -11.38 5.55 1.72
N GLY A 64 -10.28 5.59 0.97
CA GLY A 64 -9.40 6.75 0.92
C GLY A 64 -8.23 6.68 1.88
N VAL A 65 -7.48 7.78 1.91
CA VAL A 65 -6.27 7.87 2.73
C VAL A 65 -6.61 7.85 4.22
N ASP A 66 -5.68 7.36 5.03
CA ASP A 66 -5.77 7.31 6.49
C ASP A 66 -6.96 6.50 7.03
N LYS A 67 -7.71 5.81 6.20
CA LYS A 67 -8.84 4.97 6.60
C LYS A 67 -8.37 3.53 6.67
N VAL A 68 -8.10 3.06 7.86
CA VAL A 68 -7.53 1.73 8.08
C VAL A 68 -8.58 0.72 8.50
N LEU A 69 -8.43 -0.50 8.03
CA LEU A 69 -9.14 -1.67 8.53
C LEU A 69 -8.11 -2.67 9.03
N PHE A 70 -8.31 -3.23 10.22
CA PHE A 70 -7.40 -4.23 10.76
C PHE A 70 -7.97 -5.62 10.52
N SER A 71 -7.23 -6.46 9.79
CA SER A 71 -7.71 -7.80 9.42
C SER A 71 -7.79 -8.75 10.61
N ASN A 72 -7.05 -8.47 11.66
CA ASN A 72 -6.99 -9.30 12.87
C ASN A 72 -7.77 -8.69 14.03
N SER A 73 -8.73 -7.81 13.76
CA SER A 73 -9.51 -7.13 14.77
C SER A 73 -10.98 -7.07 14.32
N ALA A 74 -11.89 -7.12 15.28
CA ALA A 74 -13.31 -6.99 15.04
C ALA A 74 -13.76 -5.53 14.87
N LEU A 75 -12.85 -4.57 15.03
CA LEU A 75 -13.15 -3.16 14.84
C LEU A 75 -13.42 -2.86 13.37
N GLY A 76 -14.35 -1.97 13.12
CA GLY A 76 -14.60 -1.48 11.77
C GLY A 76 -13.52 -0.53 11.29
N SER A 77 -13.76 0.10 10.16
CA SER A 77 -12.83 1.10 9.60
C SER A 77 -12.60 2.24 10.59
N SER A 78 -11.37 2.68 10.73
CA SER A 78 -10.95 3.73 11.64
C SER A 78 -10.11 4.77 10.93
N ASP A 79 -10.14 6.00 11.45
CA ASP A 79 -9.23 7.05 10.99
C ASP A 79 -7.91 6.93 11.72
N PHE A 80 -6.85 6.69 10.96
CA PHE A 80 -5.48 6.66 11.48
C PHE A 80 -4.68 7.75 10.79
N GLY A 81 -4.71 8.95 11.34
CA GLY A 81 -4.01 10.09 10.77
C GLY A 81 -2.53 9.82 10.56
N SER A 82 -1.99 10.35 9.48
CA SER A 82 -0.59 10.18 9.10
C SER A 82 -0.17 8.72 8.87
N SER A 83 -1.09 7.87 8.52
CA SER A 83 -0.80 6.48 8.16
C SER A 83 -0.52 6.37 6.66
N LEU A 84 -1.49 6.01 5.84
CA LEU A 84 -1.32 6.03 4.39
C LEU A 84 -1.88 7.35 3.88
N THR A 85 -1.00 8.25 3.44
CA THR A 85 -1.34 9.64 3.18
C THR A 85 -1.66 9.94 1.72
N ALA A 86 -1.24 9.07 0.80
CA ALA A 86 -1.53 9.25 -0.62
C ALA A 86 -1.38 7.95 -1.38
N PHE A 87 -2.19 7.78 -2.41
CA PHE A 87 -2.00 6.75 -3.44
C PHE A 87 -1.40 7.43 -4.66
N SER A 88 -0.47 6.76 -5.33
CA SER A 88 0.20 7.32 -6.51
C SER A 88 0.12 6.39 -7.71
N SER A 89 0.63 6.84 -8.85
CA SER A 89 0.68 6.02 -10.06
C SER A 89 1.74 4.92 -10.00
N SER A 90 2.56 4.92 -8.96
CA SER A 90 3.64 3.94 -8.84
C SER A 90 3.78 3.37 -7.42
N GLY A 91 2.80 3.64 -6.54
CA GLY A 91 2.84 3.14 -5.16
C GLY A 91 1.98 3.95 -4.21
N PHE A 92 2.53 4.27 -3.06
CA PHE A 92 1.79 4.99 -2.02
C PHE A 92 2.76 5.74 -1.11
N SER A 93 2.22 6.70 -0.36
CA SER A 93 2.99 7.49 0.60
C SER A 93 2.51 7.22 2.02
N LEU A 94 3.44 7.26 2.95
CA LEU A 94 3.18 7.01 4.37
C LEU A 94 3.55 8.24 5.19
N GLY A 95 2.79 8.47 6.26
CA GLY A 95 3.10 9.49 7.25
C GLY A 95 3.86 8.91 8.43
N SER A 96 3.76 9.58 9.57
CA SER A 96 4.54 9.23 10.76
C SER A 96 3.94 8.13 11.63
N ASN A 97 2.79 7.57 11.26
CA ASN A 97 2.10 6.59 12.09
C ASN A 97 2.94 5.31 12.25
N SER A 98 3.13 4.87 13.48
CA SER A 98 4.01 3.74 13.79
C SER A 98 3.49 2.39 13.29
N THR A 99 2.20 2.25 13.07
CA THR A 99 1.63 1.00 12.56
C THR A 99 2.14 0.68 11.16
N VAL A 100 2.42 1.69 10.36
CA VAL A 100 2.79 1.52 8.95
C VAL A 100 4.20 2.01 8.64
N ASN A 101 4.86 2.72 9.55
CA ASN A 101 6.13 3.38 9.24
C ASN A 101 7.15 3.28 10.39
N TYR A 102 7.21 2.15 11.04
CA TYR A 102 8.16 1.90 12.11
C TYR A 102 8.63 0.44 12.07
N GLY A 103 9.93 0.22 12.25
CA GLY A 103 10.51 -1.11 12.25
C GLY A 103 10.62 -1.70 10.84
N ASN A 104 10.60 -3.01 10.76
CA ASN A 104 10.67 -3.72 9.49
C ASN A 104 9.27 -4.06 9.02
N LEU A 105 8.94 -3.68 7.80
CA LEU A 105 7.57 -3.81 7.28
C LEU A 105 7.55 -4.56 5.96
N VAL A 106 6.39 -5.12 5.67
CA VAL A 106 6.06 -5.70 4.37
C VAL A 106 4.73 -5.11 3.92
N SER A 107 4.63 -4.82 2.63
CA SER A 107 3.37 -4.41 2.02
C SER A 107 3.03 -5.32 0.86
N TRP A 108 1.75 -5.62 0.73
CA TRP A 108 1.18 -6.29 -0.43
C TRP A 108 0.24 -5.30 -1.08
N SER A 109 0.49 -4.98 -2.34
CA SER A 109 -0.34 -4.04 -3.09
C SER A 109 -1.04 -4.78 -4.21
N PHE A 110 -2.35 -4.58 -4.31
CA PHE A 110 -3.21 -5.22 -5.30
C PHE A 110 -3.91 -4.13 -6.10
N ARG A 111 -3.69 -4.10 -7.40
CA ARG A 111 -4.41 -3.18 -8.29
C ARG A 111 -5.74 -3.78 -8.67
N LYS A 112 -6.74 -2.91 -8.70
CA LYS A 112 -8.09 -3.27 -9.15
C LYS A 112 -8.13 -3.66 -10.63
#